data_8dbcda098f8b7be0803275da37e989ed
#
_entry.id   8dbcda098f8b7be0803275da37e989ed
#
_cell.length_a   1.000
_cell.length_b   1.000
_cell.length_c   1.000
_cell.angle_alpha   90.00
_cell.angle_beta   90.00
_cell.angle_gamma   90.00
#
_symmetry.space_group_name_H-M   'P 1'
#
loop_
_entity.id
_entity.type
_entity.pdbx_description
1 polymer ?
#
loop_
_entity_poly.entity_id
_entity_poly.type
_entity_poly.pdbx_seq_one_letter_code
_entity_poly.pdbx_strand_id
1 'polypeptide(L)'
;MCYNIASARPFGSRATHYSYGRNAMKKYFALALLLILTALTGCAAQQTQADFTISRDQLTAEPLFVDVKQGKTAMQIIALLDAGGTPRLAYNTCQVCAGSPYAYFAYQQGALVCQNCGNA
;
A
#
# COMPACT_ATOMS: atom_id res chain seq x y z
N MET A 1 6.45 -1.01 -5.02
CA MET A 1 7.43 -1.51 -6.00
C MET A 1 8.78 -1.55 -5.31
N CYS A 2 9.26 -2.75 -4.95
CA CYS A 2 10.59 -2.92 -4.37
C CYS A 2 11.56 -3.20 -5.53
N TYR A 3 12.48 -2.30 -5.80
CA TYR A 3 13.54 -2.52 -6.79
C TYR A 3 14.63 -3.39 -6.19
N ASN A 4 14.90 -4.51 -6.86
CA ASN A 4 15.99 -5.42 -6.53
C ASN A 4 17.19 -5.07 -7.42
N ILE A 5 18.25 -4.53 -6.84
CA ILE A 5 19.52 -4.31 -7.54
C ILE A 5 20.51 -5.34 -7.04
N ALA A 6 20.65 -6.43 -7.79
CA ALA A 6 21.71 -7.40 -7.61
C ALA A 6 22.59 -7.41 -8.85
N SER A 7 23.72 -6.74 -8.82
CA SER A 7 24.85 -6.98 -9.71
C SER A 7 26.15 -6.49 -9.07
N ALA A 8 26.83 -7.35 -8.33
CA ALA A 8 28.21 -7.14 -7.93
C ALA A 8 29.04 -8.35 -8.38
N ARG A 9 30.04 -8.11 -9.21
CA ARG A 9 30.99 -9.07 -9.75
C ARG A 9 31.95 -9.58 -8.66
N PRO A 10 32.42 -10.84 -8.71
CA PRO A 10 33.33 -11.35 -7.71
C PRO A 10 34.76 -10.84 -7.93
N PHE A 11 35.29 -10.18 -6.95
CA PHE A 11 36.72 -9.81 -6.88
C PHE A 11 37.50 -10.99 -6.30
N GLY A 12 38.62 -11.33 -6.96
CA GLY A 12 39.40 -12.55 -6.75
C GLY A 12 39.89 -12.76 -5.33
N SER A 13 39.74 -13.98 -4.86
CA SER A 13 40.18 -14.50 -3.58
C SER A 13 41.66 -14.82 -3.57
N ARG A 14 42.43 -14.08 -2.78
CA ARG A 14 43.75 -14.50 -2.34
C ARG A 14 43.54 -15.30 -1.04
N ALA A 15 43.69 -16.64 -1.13
CA ALA A 15 43.56 -17.55 -0.01
C ALA A 15 44.76 -17.34 0.95
N THR A 16 44.54 -16.74 2.08
CA THR A 16 45.42 -16.84 3.22
C THR A 16 44.89 -17.94 4.15
N HIS A 17 45.66 -19.04 4.26
CA HIS A 17 45.41 -20.13 5.19
C HIS A 17 45.58 -19.62 6.63
N TYR A 18 44.46 -19.23 7.24
CA TYR A 18 44.41 -18.94 8.65
C TYR A 18 43.81 -20.13 9.39
N SER A 19 44.69 -20.88 10.11
CA SER A 19 44.29 -22.01 10.96
C SER A 19 43.61 -21.48 12.22
N TYR A 20 42.30 -21.28 12.16
CA TYR A 20 41.49 -20.84 13.28
C TYR A 20 40.89 -22.04 14.01
N GLY A 21 41.20 -22.12 15.36
CA GLY A 21 40.83 -23.25 16.20
C GLY A 21 39.34 -23.57 16.20
N ARG A 22 38.99 -24.84 16.10
CA ARG A 22 37.64 -25.41 15.97
C ARG A 22 36.58 -24.90 17.01
N ASN A 23 37.01 -24.37 18.12
CA ASN A 23 36.12 -23.89 19.20
C ASN A 23 35.68 -22.42 19.01
N ALA A 24 36.43 -21.62 18.26
CA ALA A 24 36.05 -20.26 17.95
C ALA A 24 34.97 -20.23 16.86
N MET A 25 35.03 -21.10 15.85
CA MET A 25 34.03 -21.18 14.78
C MET A 25 32.61 -21.46 15.27
N LYS A 26 32.45 -22.30 16.30
CA LYS A 26 31.12 -22.61 16.87
C LYS A 26 30.43 -21.38 17.48
N LYS A 27 31.20 -20.50 18.15
CA LYS A 27 30.68 -19.27 18.76
C LYS A 27 30.26 -18.24 17.70
N TYR A 28 31.02 -18.07 16.62
CA TYR A 28 30.69 -17.14 15.54
C TYR A 28 29.57 -17.66 14.65
N PHE A 29 29.45 -18.98 14.49
CA PHE A 29 28.35 -19.58 13.77
C PHE A 29 27.00 -19.37 14.48
N ALA A 30 26.98 -19.49 15.81
CA ALA A 30 25.78 -19.21 16.59
C ALA A 30 25.41 -17.73 16.56
N LEU A 31 26.40 -16.82 16.59
CA LEU A 31 26.16 -15.37 16.50
C LEU A 31 25.67 -14.96 15.11
N ALA A 32 26.23 -15.53 14.05
CA ALA A 32 25.80 -15.29 12.67
C ALA A 32 24.38 -15.80 12.43
N LEU A 33 24.03 -16.97 12.96
CA LEU A 33 22.68 -17.53 12.87
C LEU A 33 21.65 -16.64 13.60
N LEU A 34 22.02 -16.12 14.77
CA LEU A 34 21.17 -15.20 15.54
C LEU A 34 20.92 -13.89 14.78
N LEU A 35 21.94 -13.33 14.14
CA LEU A 35 21.83 -12.11 13.32
C LEU A 35 20.98 -12.32 12.06
N ILE A 36 21.03 -13.50 11.45
CA ILE A 36 20.19 -13.84 10.28
C ILE A 36 18.72 -13.99 10.70
N LEU A 37 18.45 -14.60 11.87
CA LEU A 37 17.07 -14.71 12.36
C LEU A 37 16.44 -13.35 12.69
N THR A 38 17.20 -12.38 13.17
CA THR A 38 16.69 -11.03 13.45
C THR A 38 16.44 -10.21 12.17
N ALA A 39 17.16 -10.49 11.08
CA ALA A 39 16.96 -9.82 9.81
C ALA A 39 15.67 -10.27 9.07
N LEU A 40 15.13 -11.45 9.38
CA LEU A 40 13.90 -11.97 8.77
C LEU A 40 12.60 -11.43 9.39
N THR A 41 12.66 -10.71 10.50
CA THR A 41 11.46 -10.15 11.16
C THR A 41 11.08 -8.73 10.70
N GLY A 42 11.74 -8.18 9.71
CA GLY A 42 11.60 -6.77 9.35
C GLY A 42 10.95 -6.50 8.01
N CYS A 43 9.72 -6.89 7.77
CA CYS A 43 8.81 -6.22 6.82
C CYS A 43 7.37 -6.74 6.99
N ALA A 44 6.83 -6.64 8.19
CA ALA A 44 5.39 -6.58 8.34
C ALA A 44 4.99 -5.14 8.00
N ALA A 45 4.78 -4.84 6.72
CA ALA A 45 4.02 -3.67 6.33
C ALA A 45 2.66 -3.80 7.00
N GLN A 46 2.42 -3.05 8.07
CA GLN A 46 1.10 -2.90 8.65
C GLN A 46 0.25 -2.23 7.58
N GLN A 47 -0.46 -3.04 6.79
CA GLN A 47 -1.61 -2.56 6.04
C GLN A 47 -2.65 -2.17 7.08
N THR A 48 -2.70 -0.90 7.43
CA THR A 48 -3.84 -0.33 8.15
C THR A 48 -5.01 -0.40 7.18
N GLN A 49 -5.73 -1.51 7.25
CA GLN A 49 -6.97 -1.71 6.51
C GLN A 49 -7.96 -0.70 7.06
N ALA A 50 -8.53 0.13 6.19
CA ALA A 50 -9.63 1.01 6.58
C ALA A 50 -10.80 0.10 7.00
N ASP A 51 -11.19 0.18 8.26
CA ASP A 51 -12.27 -0.63 8.80
C ASP A 51 -13.61 0.09 8.52
N PHE A 52 -14.11 -0.12 7.30
CA PHE A 52 -15.46 0.32 6.94
C PHE A 52 -16.19 -0.80 6.20
N THR A 53 -17.48 -0.92 6.46
CA THR A 53 -18.36 -1.90 5.81
C THR A 53 -19.55 -1.17 5.20
N ILE A 54 -19.81 -1.43 3.92
CA ILE A 54 -21.00 -0.95 3.20
C ILE A 54 -21.82 -2.18 2.85
N SER A 55 -23.06 -2.26 3.33
CA SER A 55 -23.98 -3.32 2.95
C SER A 55 -24.47 -3.11 1.52
N ARG A 56 -24.60 -4.20 0.77
CA ARG A 56 -25.02 -4.13 -0.64
C ARG A 56 -26.41 -3.51 -0.83
N ASP A 57 -27.29 -3.70 0.13
CA ASP A 57 -28.65 -3.14 0.15
C ASP A 57 -28.70 -1.61 0.29
N GLN A 58 -27.60 -1.00 0.73
CA GLN A 58 -27.41 0.45 0.79
C GLN A 58 -26.97 1.05 -0.56
N LEU A 59 -26.55 0.21 -1.50
CA LEU A 59 -26.04 0.64 -2.79
C LEU A 59 -27.18 0.73 -3.82
N THR A 60 -27.21 1.84 -4.53
CA THR A 60 -28.13 2.10 -5.65
C THR A 60 -27.32 2.56 -6.88
N ALA A 61 -28.01 2.90 -7.95
CA ALA A 61 -27.37 3.57 -9.10
C ALA A 61 -26.92 4.99 -8.77
N GLU A 62 -27.48 5.60 -7.72
CA GLU A 62 -27.01 6.90 -7.21
C GLU A 62 -25.80 6.69 -6.28
N PRO A 63 -24.79 7.58 -6.37
CA PRO A 63 -23.59 7.48 -5.57
C PRO A 63 -23.85 7.70 -4.08
N LEU A 64 -23.40 6.78 -3.25
CA LEU A 64 -23.29 6.91 -1.81
C LEU A 64 -21.89 7.44 -1.48
N PHE A 65 -21.83 8.56 -0.75
CA PHE A 65 -20.56 9.14 -0.27
C PHE A 65 -20.31 8.73 1.18
N VAL A 66 -19.19 8.06 1.43
CA VAL A 66 -18.83 7.53 2.75
C VAL A 66 -17.52 8.13 3.21
N ASP A 67 -17.55 8.84 4.33
CA ASP A 67 -16.35 9.37 4.96
C ASP A 67 -15.66 8.25 5.74
N VAL A 68 -14.39 8.02 5.45
CA VAL A 68 -13.56 7.01 6.09
C VAL A 68 -12.28 7.61 6.62
N LYS A 69 -11.71 6.97 7.64
CA LYS A 69 -10.41 7.36 8.21
C LYS A 69 -9.44 6.20 8.12
N GLN A 70 -8.26 6.46 7.60
CA GLN A 70 -7.15 5.52 7.63
C GLN A 70 -6.00 6.15 8.45
N GLY A 71 -5.85 5.71 9.69
CA GLY A 71 -4.94 6.33 10.63
C GLY A 71 -5.32 7.80 10.90
N LYS A 72 -4.47 8.73 10.52
CA LYS A 72 -4.71 10.19 10.66
C LYS A 72 -5.30 10.83 9.41
N THR A 73 -5.42 10.10 8.32
CA THR A 73 -5.90 10.62 7.04
C THR A 73 -7.40 10.40 6.93
N ALA A 74 -8.15 11.50 6.77
CA ALA A 74 -9.56 11.46 6.39
C ALA A 74 -9.68 11.42 4.86
N MET A 75 -10.56 10.57 4.36
CA MET A 75 -10.84 10.44 2.92
C MET A 75 -12.31 10.11 2.71
N GLN A 76 -12.80 10.28 1.50
CA GLN A 76 -14.16 9.93 1.14
C GLN A 76 -14.17 8.88 0.04
N ILE A 77 -15.05 7.91 0.16
CA ILE A 77 -15.28 6.86 -0.83
C ILE A 77 -16.63 7.12 -1.49
N ILE A 78 -16.67 6.92 -2.80
CA ILE A 78 -17.89 6.87 -3.59
C ILE A 78 -18.22 5.39 -3.83
N ALA A 79 -19.43 4.99 -3.52
CA ALA A 79 -19.92 3.62 -3.73
C ALA A 79 -21.26 3.66 -4.46
N LEU A 80 -21.44 2.82 -5.49
CA LEU A 80 -22.69 2.73 -6.28
C LEU A 80 -22.82 1.33 -6.91
N LEU A 81 -23.99 1.03 -7.46
CA LEU A 81 -24.19 -0.08 -8.39
C LEU A 81 -24.06 0.44 -9.82
N ASP A 82 -23.26 -0.27 -10.64
CA ASP A 82 -23.27 -0.01 -12.09
C ASP A 82 -24.56 -0.52 -12.76
N ALA A 83 -24.71 -0.26 -14.05
CA ALA A 83 -25.88 -0.67 -14.82
C ALA A 83 -26.15 -2.20 -14.82
N GLY A 84 -25.13 -2.99 -14.53
CA GLY A 84 -25.23 -4.44 -14.36
C GLY A 84 -25.53 -4.89 -12.92
N GLY A 85 -25.73 -3.95 -11.98
CA GLY A 85 -25.96 -4.24 -10.57
C GLY A 85 -24.69 -4.69 -9.81
N THR A 86 -23.50 -4.41 -10.37
CA THR A 86 -22.22 -4.71 -9.73
C THR A 86 -21.79 -3.55 -8.85
N PRO A 87 -21.39 -3.80 -7.57
CA PRO A 87 -20.85 -2.76 -6.70
C PRO A 87 -19.55 -2.17 -7.28
N ARG A 88 -19.47 -0.84 -7.31
CA ARG A 88 -18.28 -0.07 -7.67
C ARG A 88 -17.90 0.85 -6.54
N LEU A 89 -16.63 0.88 -6.22
CA LEU A 89 -16.06 1.73 -5.18
C LEU A 89 -14.86 2.49 -5.74
N ALA A 90 -14.76 3.78 -5.39
CA ALA A 90 -13.63 4.62 -5.74
C ALA A 90 -13.36 5.65 -4.64
N TYR A 91 -12.13 6.12 -4.55
CA TYR A 91 -11.83 7.30 -3.75
C TYR A 91 -12.43 8.54 -4.40
N ASN A 92 -13.06 9.41 -3.59
CA ASN A 92 -13.58 10.68 -4.07
C ASN A 92 -12.43 11.68 -4.27
N THR A 93 -11.66 11.47 -5.35
CA THR A 93 -10.58 12.37 -5.73
C THR A 93 -10.39 12.39 -7.25
N CYS A 94 -10.24 13.58 -7.80
CA CYS A 94 -9.93 13.77 -9.20
C CYS A 94 -8.42 13.71 -9.41
N GLN A 95 -7.94 12.71 -10.18
CA GLN A 95 -6.51 12.49 -10.43
C GLN A 95 -5.85 13.67 -11.17
N VAL A 96 -6.58 14.30 -12.08
CA VAL A 96 -6.10 15.47 -12.85
C VAL A 96 -5.91 16.69 -11.98
N CYS A 97 -6.73 16.81 -10.92
CA CYS A 97 -6.73 17.96 -10.01
C CYS A 97 -5.98 17.67 -8.69
N ALA A 98 -5.20 16.60 -8.64
CA ALA A 98 -4.47 16.18 -7.44
C ALA A 98 -3.69 17.35 -6.82
N GLY A 99 -3.87 17.56 -5.50
CA GLY A 99 -3.27 18.69 -4.76
C GLY A 99 -4.20 19.90 -4.61
N SER A 100 -5.29 20.00 -5.36
CA SER A 100 -6.31 21.03 -5.13
C SER A 100 -7.25 20.60 -3.99
N PRO A 101 -7.67 21.53 -3.10
CA PRO A 101 -8.69 21.26 -2.07
C PRO A 101 -10.07 20.96 -2.68
N TYR A 102 -10.27 21.28 -3.96
CA TYR A 102 -11.51 21.04 -4.70
C TYR A 102 -11.44 19.82 -5.63
N ALA A 103 -10.38 19.01 -5.52
CA ALA A 103 -10.17 17.81 -6.34
C ALA A 103 -11.09 16.64 -5.94
N TYR A 104 -12.37 16.89 -5.72
CA TYR A 104 -13.39 15.90 -5.37
C TYR A 104 -14.59 16.00 -6.31
N PHE A 105 -15.37 14.93 -6.37
CA PHE A 105 -16.60 14.86 -7.18
C PHE A 105 -17.83 15.11 -6.32
N ALA A 106 -18.80 15.82 -6.88
CA ALA A 106 -20.15 15.92 -6.36
C ALA A 106 -21.13 15.33 -7.39
N TYR A 107 -22.23 14.75 -6.91
CA TYR A 107 -23.28 14.24 -7.78
C TYR A 107 -24.19 15.36 -8.21
N GLN A 108 -24.25 15.63 -9.52
CA GLN A 108 -25.03 16.73 -10.11
C GLN A 108 -25.69 16.25 -11.38
N GLN A 109 -27.01 16.39 -11.50
CA GLN A 109 -27.77 16.09 -12.69
C GLN A 109 -27.51 14.69 -13.29
N GLY A 110 -27.33 13.68 -12.43
CA GLY A 110 -27.11 12.31 -12.87
C GLY A 110 -25.65 11.94 -13.15
N ALA A 111 -24.70 12.85 -12.92
CA ALA A 111 -23.28 12.61 -13.14
C ALA A 111 -22.42 12.99 -11.92
N LEU A 112 -21.26 12.37 -11.80
CA LEU A 112 -20.21 12.75 -10.86
C LEU A 112 -19.35 13.84 -11.50
N VAL A 113 -19.44 15.07 -11.01
CA VAL A 113 -18.75 16.25 -11.58
C VAL A 113 -17.66 16.72 -10.63
N CYS A 114 -16.42 16.80 -11.13
CA CYS A 114 -15.29 17.32 -10.36
C CYS A 114 -15.49 18.81 -10.04
N GLN A 115 -15.37 19.18 -8.77
CA GLN A 115 -15.62 20.55 -8.31
C GLN A 115 -14.48 21.52 -8.65
N ASN A 116 -13.34 21.02 -9.13
CA ASN A 116 -12.23 21.87 -9.54
C ASN A 116 -12.21 22.13 -11.06
N CYS A 117 -12.39 21.10 -11.89
CA CYS A 117 -12.22 21.22 -13.34
C CYS A 117 -13.51 21.00 -14.15
N GLY A 118 -14.60 20.60 -13.48
CA GLY A 118 -15.87 20.31 -14.17
C GLY A 118 -15.89 19.02 -14.98
N ASN A 119 -14.84 18.19 -14.93
CA ASN A 119 -14.82 16.89 -15.61
C ASN A 119 -15.86 15.96 -15.00
N ALA A 120 -16.62 15.24 -15.85
CA ALA A 120 -17.66 14.29 -15.48
C ALA A 120 -17.34 12.87 -15.97
#